data_dd81d17b06a26901f5946d0bceffcd61
#
_entry.id   dd81d17b06a26901f5946d0bceffcd61
#
_cell.length_a   1.000
_cell.length_b   1.000
_cell.length_c   1.000
_cell.angle_alpha   90.00
_cell.angle_beta   90.00
_cell.angle_gamma   90.00
#
_symmetry.space_group_name_H-M   'P 1'
#
loop_
_entity.id
_entity.type
_entity.pdbx_description
1 polymer ?
#
loop_
_entity_poly.entity_id
_entity_poly.type
_entity_poly.pdbx_seq_one_letter_code
_entity_poly.pdbx_strand_id
1 'polypeptide(L)'
;TADGFLLSTRQATRERNYLVQKVVLANGDMDFPKKLNAPGEDLAHVSHFLIDPHMYFQRRLLIVGGKNSAVEAALRCWRTGSQVTISYRRAAFDEQAIKHWLLPDLKTQIELGNIGFMPETRPLEFRLGSTVLEDLRTGQRLEFENDFVLLQTGYVADCTLFEKAGVRLLGPERSPEYNPDTMETNVPGIYVAGTSAAGTQ
;
A
#
# COMPACT_ATOMS: atom_id res chain seq x y z
N THR A 1 -25.76 -23.85 1.08
CA THR A 1 -26.95 -24.68 1.30
C THR A 1 -28.18 -23.87 0.89
N ALA A 2 -29.31 -24.50 0.58
CA ALA A 2 -30.55 -23.81 0.21
C ALA A 2 -31.02 -22.78 1.28
N ASP A 3 -30.55 -22.89 2.51
CA ASP A 3 -30.96 -22.11 3.65
C ASP A 3 -29.92 -21.08 4.15
N GLY A 4 -28.81 -20.88 3.45
CA GLY A 4 -27.77 -19.92 3.83
C GLY A 4 -26.35 -20.47 3.81
N PHE A 5 -25.45 -19.78 4.51
CA PHE A 5 -24.02 -20.07 4.59
C PHE A 5 -23.62 -20.52 5.99
N LEU A 6 -22.75 -21.51 6.07
CA LEU A 6 -22.05 -21.84 7.30
C LEU A 6 -20.73 -21.07 7.35
N LEU A 7 -20.65 -20.07 8.19
CA LEU A 7 -19.45 -19.25 8.40
C LEU A 7 -18.66 -19.81 9.58
N SER A 8 -17.48 -20.35 9.31
CA SER A 8 -16.54 -20.82 10.34
C SER A 8 -15.50 -19.73 10.61
N THR A 9 -15.37 -19.33 11.86
CA THR A 9 -14.40 -18.31 12.30
C THR A 9 -13.45 -18.90 13.32
N ARG A 10 -12.20 -18.42 13.31
CA ARG A 10 -11.18 -18.77 14.30
C ARG A 10 -10.60 -17.50 14.92
N GLN A 11 -10.63 -17.41 16.24
CA GLN A 11 -9.96 -16.38 17.01
C GLN A 11 -9.05 -17.05 18.04
N ALA A 12 -7.74 -16.94 17.83
CA ALA A 12 -6.73 -17.71 18.57
C ALA A 12 -7.04 -19.23 18.49
N THR A 13 -7.40 -19.84 19.63
CA THR A 13 -7.74 -21.27 19.72
C THR A 13 -9.24 -21.57 19.68
N ARG A 14 -10.08 -20.52 19.62
CA ARG A 14 -11.55 -20.69 19.62
C ARG A 14 -12.09 -20.71 18.21
N GLU A 15 -12.76 -21.79 17.85
CA GLU A 15 -13.54 -21.87 16.62
C GLU A 15 -15.03 -21.65 16.93
N ARG A 16 -15.71 -20.95 16.02
CA ARG A 16 -17.16 -20.72 16.09
C ARG A 16 -17.75 -20.86 14.72
N ASN A 17 -18.95 -21.45 14.67
CA ASN A 17 -19.73 -21.63 13.46
C ASN A 17 -21.01 -20.79 13.57
N TYR A 18 -21.34 -20.11 12.49
CA TYR A 18 -22.55 -19.30 12.38
C TYR A 18 -23.31 -19.73 11.14
N LEU A 19 -24.62 -19.97 11.28
CA LEU A 19 -25.50 -20.11 10.13
C LEU A 19 -26.05 -18.72 9.81
N VAL A 20 -25.77 -18.23 8.60
CA VAL A 20 -26.11 -16.87 8.17
C VAL A 20 -26.78 -16.89 6.80
N GLN A 21 -27.76 -16.00 6.57
CA GLN A 21 -28.43 -15.90 5.28
C GLN A 21 -27.68 -15.06 4.27
N LYS A 22 -26.89 -14.08 4.75
CA LYS A 22 -26.13 -13.15 3.93
C LYS A 22 -24.73 -12.93 4.52
N VAL A 23 -23.74 -12.75 3.63
CA VAL A 23 -22.36 -12.46 3.99
C VAL A 23 -21.92 -11.18 3.29
N VAL A 24 -21.29 -10.26 4.00
CA VAL A 24 -20.64 -9.07 3.42
C VAL A 24 -19.13 -9.24 3.56
N LEU A 25 -18.42 -9.30 2.45
CA LEU A 25 -16.96 -9.33 2.40
C LEU A 25 -16.42 -7.90 2.33
N ALA A 26 -15.79 -7.45 3.41
CA ALA A 26 -15.25 -6.10 3.57
C ALA A 26 -13.83 -6.17 4.17
N ASN A 27 -13.02 -7.13 3.71
CA ASN A 27 -11.70 -7.45 4.24
C ASN A 27 -10.60 -6.46 3.81
N GLY A 28 -10.91 -5.49 2.93
CA GLY A 28 -9.94 -4.51 2.46
C GLY A 28 -9.09 -5.00 1.29
N ASP A 29 -8.03 -4.25 0.97
CA ASP A 29 -7.11 -4.50 -0.14
C ASP A 29 -5.63 -4.32 0.25
N MET A 30 -5.36 -4.09 1.55
CA MET A 30 -4.01 -3.80 2.06
C MET A 30 -3.40 -4.98 2.85
N ASP A 31 -3.70 -6.21 2.45
CA ASP A 31 -3.26 -7.40 3.18
C ASP A 31 -1.78 -7.69 2.99
N PHE A 32 -1.32 -7.66 1.74
CA PHE A 32 0.05 -7.98 1.39
C PHE A 32 0.74 -6.81 0.69
N PRO A 33 1.88 -6.32 1.21
CA PRO A 33 2.64 -5.29 0.50
C PRO A 33 3.22 -5.86 -0.81
N LYS A 34 3.22 -5.06 -1.86
CA LYS A 34 3.93 -5.38 -3.11
C LYS A 34 5.42 -5.30 -2.86
N LYS A 35 6.05 -6.46 -2.74
CA LYS A 35 7.50 -6.56 -2.57
C LYS A 35 8.25 -6.14 -3.83
N LEU A 36 9.37 -5.47 -3.65
CA LEU A 36 10.31 -5.12 -4.72
C LEU A 36 11.23 -6.29 -5.05
N ASN A 37 11.35 -7.26 -4.12
CA ASN A 37 12.30 -8.37 -4.15
C ASN A 37 13.76 -7.89 -4.29
N ALA A 38 14.06 -6.74 -3.73
CA ALA A 38 15.40 -6.19 -3.70
C ALA A 38 16.20 -6.72 -2.50
N PRO A 39 17.50 -6.97 -2.63
CA PRO A 39 18.35 -7.35 -1.50
C PRO A 39 18.19 -6.36 -0.33
N GLY A 40 18.04 -6.89 0.87
CA GLY A 40 17.88 -6.10 2.09
C GLY A 40 16.48 -5.57 2.37
N GLU A 41 15.47 -5.92 1.57
CA GLU A 41 14.06 -5.47 1.77
C GLU A 41 13.48 -5.95 3.10
N ASP A 42 13.98 -7.06 3.65
CA ASP A 42 13.52 -7.61 4.94
C ASP A 42 14.35 -7.13 6.15
N LEU A 43 15.25 -6.13 5.99
CA LEU A 43 16.03 -5.56 7.09
C LEU A 43 15.11 -4.77 8.05
N ALA A 44 15.44 -4.77 9.34
CA ALA A 44 14.59 -4.21 10.41
C ALA A 44 14.26 -2.71 10.27
N HIS A 45 15.08 -1.95 9.54
CA HIS A 45 14.86 -0.52 9.27
C HIS A 45 14.08 -0.26 7.97
N VAL A 46 13.68 -1.31 7.24
CA VAL A 46 12.84 -1.25 6.04
C VAL A 46 11.43 -1.72 6.41
N SER A 47 10.43 -0.90 6.14
CA SER A 47 9.03 -1.21 6.47
C SER A 47 8.11 -0.92 5.28
N HIS A 48 7.04 -1.69 5.15
CA HIS A 48 5.96 -1.41 4.21
C HIS A 48 4.79 -0.64 4.84
N PHE A 49 4.81 -0.47 6.17
CA PHE A 49 3.71 0.13 6.91
C PHE A 49 4.20 1.33 7.73
N LEU A 50 3.50 2.45 7.59
CA LEU A 50 3.66 3.59 8.49
C LEU A 50 2.82 3.34 9.74
N ILE A 51 3.46 2.94 10.84
CA ILE A 51 2.78 2.70 12.13
C ILE A 51 2.66 4.02 12.88
N ASP A 52 3.79 4.63 13.24
CA ASP A 52 3.86 5.88 13.97
C ASP A 52 4.94 6.80 13.36
N PRO A 53 4.55 8.01 12.87
CA PRO A 53 5.51 8.95 12.31
C PRO A 53 6.61 9.39 13.29
N HIS A 54 6.36 9.37 14.61
CA HIS A 54 7.35 9.77 15.62
C HIS A 54 8.53 8.83 15.73
N MET A 55 8.41 7.58 15.24
CA MET A 55 9.56 6.65 15.16
C MET A 55 10.70 7.20 14.29
N TYR A 56 10.40 8.12 13.39
CA TYR A 56 11.36 8.72 12.45
C TYR A 56 11.81 10.13 12.87
N PHE A 57 11.46 10.59 14.08
CA PHE A 57 11.85 11.92 14.56
C PHE A 57 13.37 12.14 14.50
N GLN A 58 13.80 13.23 13.85
CA GLN A 58 15.21 13.60 13.61
C GLN A 58 16.03 12.52 12.88
N ARG A 59 15.36 11.63 12.11
CA ARG A 59 15.99 10.58 11.30
C ARG A 59 15.84 10.87 9.82
N ARG A 60 16.80 10.36 9.03
CA ARG A 60 16.74 10.38 7.57
C ARG A 60 15.83 9.25 7.11
N LEU A 61 14.68 9.59 6.56
CA LEU A 61 13.68 8.65 6.07
C LEU A 61 13.60 8.69 4.54
N LEU A 62 13.91 7.57 3.90
CA LEU A 62 13.65 7.37 2.48
C LEU A 62 12.25 6.77 2.31
N ILE A 63 11.38 7.43 1.56
CA ILE A 63 10.07 6.90 1.18
C ILE A 63 10.12 6.51 -0.30
N VAL A 64 9.80 5.25 -0.61
CA VAL A 64 9.75 4.73 -1.97
C VAL A 64 8.30 4.63 -2.41
N GLY A 65 7.92 5.45 -3.39
CA GLY A 65 6.55 5.51 -3.90
C GLY A 65 6.13 6.91 -4.30
N GLY A 66 4.94 7.06 -4.86
CA GLY A 66 4.49 8.39 -5.35
C GLY A 66 2.98 8.48 -5.55
N LYS A 67 2.19 7.63 -4.88
CA LYS A 67 0.74 7.74 -4.80
C LYS A 67 0.32 8.22 -3.40
N ASN A 68 -0.99 8.18 -3.09
CA ASN A 68 -1.57 8.70 -1.85
C ASN A 68 -0.80 8.30 -0.58
N SER A 69 -0.50 7.02 -0.41
CA SER A 69 0.15 6.51 0.81
C SER A 69 1.56 7.10 1.00
N ALA A 70 2.35 7.22 -0.08
CA ALA A 70 3.69 7.80 -0.02
C ALA A 70 3.64 9.29 0.29
N VAL A 71 2.72 10.04 -0.35
CA VAL A 71 2.54 11.49 -0.13
C VAL A 71 2.07 11.77 1.29
N GLU A 72 1.07 11.03 1.76
CA GLU A 72 0.56 11.17 3.12
C GLU A 72 1.62 10.83 4.17
N ALA A 73 2.38 9.74 3.96
CA ALA A 73 3.48 9.36 4.83
C ALA A 73 4.57 10.44 4.88
N ALA A 74 4.95 10.99 3.72
CA ALA A 74 5.97 12.04 3.63
C ALA A 74 5.58 13.27 4.43
N LEU A 75 4.37 13.78 4.22
CA LEU A 75 3.87 14.94 4.95
C LEU A 75 3.75 14.69 6.45
N ARG A 76 3.25 13.53 6.86
CA ARG A 76 3.11 13.17 8.28
C ARG A 76 4.46 13.03 8.96
N CYS A 77 5.43 12.35 8.37
CA CYS A 77 6.77 12.17 8.94
C CYS A 77 7.55 13.49 8.96
N TRP A 78 7.47 14.31 7.90
CA TRP A 78 8.08 15.63 7.90
C TRP A 78 7.53 16.53 9.03
N ARG A 79 6.21 16.60 9.21
CA ARG A 79 5.57 17.38 10.28
C ARG A 79 5.98 16.94 11.69
N THR A 80 6.37 15.70 11.87
CA THR A 80 6.93 15.19 13.14
C THR A 80 8.43 15.39 13.27
N GLY A 81 9.09 16.08 12.31
CA GLY A 81 10.52 16.44 12.38
C GLY A 81 11.47 15.42 11.77
N SER A 82 11.00 14.52 10.92
CA SER A 82 11.84 13.62 10.12
C SER A 82 12.44 14.35 8.93
N GLN A 83 13.68 13.99 8.54
CA GLN A 83 14.30 14.41 7.28
C GLN A 83 13.85 13.46 6.16
N VAL A 84 12.80 13.87 5.44
CA VAL A 84 12.14 13.01 4.45
C VAL A 84 12.69 13.24 3.05
N THR A 85 12.96 12.15 2.33
CA THR A 85 13.22 12.14 0.89
C THR A 85 12.34 11.10 0.22
N ILE A 86 11.70 11.46 -0.90
CA ILE A 86 10.87 10.57 -1.70
C ILE A 86 11.65 10.12 -2.94
N SER A 87 11.82 8.80 -3.13
CA SER A 87 12.26 8.17 -4.36
C SER A 87 11.04 7.71 -5.17
N TYR A 88 10.92 8.18 -6.40
CA TYR A 88 9.78 7.85 -7.25
C TYR A 88 10.22 7.49 -8.67
N ARG A 89 9.68 6.38 -9.19
CA ARG A 89 10.04 5.85 -10.51
C ARG A 89 9.57 6.69 -11.71
N ARG A 90 8.69 7.67 -11.53
CA ARG A 90 8.22 8.57 -12.57
C ARG A 90 8.86 9.94 -12.42
N ALA A 91 8.87 10.72 -13.51
CA ALA A 91 9.43 12.08 -13.52
C ALA A 91 8.62 13.06 -12.65
N ALA A 92 7.31 12.85 -12.54
CA ALA A 92 6.41 13.71 -11.76
C ALA A 92 5.31 12.89 -11.08
N PHE A 93 4.69 13.46 -10.08
CA PHE A 93 3.51 12.89 -9.43
C PHE A 93 2.30 12.92 -10.37
N ASP A 94 1.51 11.86 -10.31
CA ASP A 94 0.25 11.76 -11.04
C ASP A 94 -0.85 12.48 -10.26
N GLU A 95 -1.25 13.65 -10.75
CA GLU A 95 -2.22 14.51 -10.07
C GLU A 95 -3.60 13.87 -9.93
N GLN A 96 -3.97 12.97 -10.84
CA GLN A 96 -5.25 12.26 -10.77
C GLN A 96 -5.24 11.10 -9.77
N ALA A 97 -4.05 10.54 -9.49
CA ALA A 97 -3.86 9.42 -8.57
C ALA A 97 -3.64 9.85 -7.11
N ILE A 98 -3.53 11.16 -6.85
CA ILE A 98 -3.29 11.72 -5.52
C ILE A 98 -4.46 12.61 -5.11
N LYS A 99 -4.90 12.46 -3.86
CA LYS A 99 -5.96 13.31 -3.28
C LYS A 99 -5.61 14.79 -3.43
N HIS A 100 -6.53 15.57 -3.99
CA HIS A 100 -6.31 16.95 -4.39
C HIS A 100 -5.85 17.89 -3.25
N TRP A 101 -6.10 17.54 -1.98
CA TRP A 101 -5.66 18.33 -0.82
C TRP A 101 -4.24 17.99 -0.33
N LEU A 102 -3.67 16.84 -0.74
CA LEU A 102 -2.32 16.42 -0.33
C LEU A 102 -1.24 16.96 -1.26
N LEU A 103 -1.48 16.94 -2.55
CA LEU A 103 -0.46 17.24 -3.56
C LEU A 103 0.02 18.69 -3.53
N PRO A 104 -0.83 19.72 -3.35
CA PRO A 104 -0.35 21.10 -3.26
C PRO A 104 0.61 21.33 -2.09
N ASP A 105 0.29 20.77 -0.90
CA ASP A 105 1.16 20.87 0.27
C ASP A 105 2.50 20.16 0.01
N LEU A 106 2.47 18.94 -0.51
CA LEU A 106 3.71 18.22 -0.84
C LEU A 106 4.59 19.01 -1.82
N LYS A 107 4.02 19.55 -2.91
CA LYS A 107 4.75 20.35 -3.89
C LYS A 107 5.41 21.56 -3.23
N THR A 108 4.66 22.27 -2.39
CA THR A 108 5.19 23.42 -1.62
C THR A 108 6.36 23.00 -0.74
N GLN A 109 6.26 21.86 -0.02
CA GLN A 109 7.34 21.42 0.85
C GLN A 109 8.59 20.96 0.07
N ILE A 110 8.42 20.42 -1.12
CA ILE A 110 9.53 20.09 -2.02
C ILE A 110 10.19 21.36 -2.55
N GLU A 111 9.42 22.35 -3.00
CA GLU A 111 9.92 23.63 -3.49
C GLU A 111 10.69 24.41 -2.41
N LEU A 112 10.24 24.35 -1.16
CA LEU A 112 10.90 24.95 -0.01
C LEU A 112 12.14 24.14 0.47
N GLY A 113 12.39 22.97 -0.09
CA GLY A 113 13.50 22.09 0.32
C GLY A 113 13.28 21.35 1.64
N ASN A 114 12.07 21.39 2.18
CA ASN A 114 11.70 20.69 3.43
C ASN A 114 11.55 19.17 3.24
N ILE A 115 11.15 18.75 2.04
CA ILE A 115 11.06 17.35 1.63
C ILE A 115 11.90 17.17 0.36
N GLY A 116 12.84 16.23 0.38
CA GLY A 116 13.63 15.85 -0.79
C GLY A 116 12.79 15.07 -1.80
N PHE A 117 13.05 15.28 -3.10
CA PHE A 117 12.40 14.52 -4.17
C PHE A 117 13.43 14.02 -5.17
N MET A 118 13.45 12.72 -5.39
CA MET A 118 14.31 12.01 -6.34
C MET A 118 13.42 11.36 -7.40
N PRO A 119 13.04 12.07 -8.46
CA PRO A 119 12.26 11.50 -9.56
C PRO A 119 13.09 10.51 -10.36
N GLU A 120 12.38 9.64 -11.10
CA GLU A 120 12.98 8.65 -12.02
C GLU A 120 14.08 7.80 -11.35
N THR A 121 13.82 7.44 -10.07
CA THR A 121 14.71 6.57 -9.30
C THR A 121 13.98 5.33 -8.81
N ARG A 122 14.71 4.23 -8.66
CA ARG A 122 14.22 3.00 -8.00
C ARG A 122 15.30 2.40 -7.10
N PRO A 123 14.91 1.78 -5.97
CA PRO A 123 15.86 1.06 -5.14
C PRO A 123 16.31 -0.23 -5.84
N LEU A 124 17.60 -0.52 -5.73
CA LEU A 124 18.22 -1.77 -6.16
C LEU A 124 18.61 -2.65 -4.98
N GLU A 125 19.03 -2.05 -3.87
CA GLU A 125 19.52 -2.73 -2.68
C GLU A 125 19.35 -1.85 -1.45
N PHE A 126 18.91 -2.43 -0.35
CA PHE A 126 18.86 -1.78 0.97
C PHE A 126 19.99 -2.26 1.83
N ARG A 127 20.69 -1.33 2.47
CA ARG A 127 21.83 -1.58 3.35
C ARG A 127 21.62 -0.88 4.70
N LEU A 128 22.35 -1.31 5.71
CA LEU A 128 22.33 -0.59 6.97
C LEU A 128 22.93 0.81 6.79
N GLY A 129 22.11 1.85 6.98
CA GLY A 129 22.50 3.25 6.85
C GLY A 129 22.44 3.85 5.45
N SER A 130 22.15 3.04 4.41
CA SER A 130 22.02 3.53 3.03
C SER A 130 21.12 2.67 2.14
N THR A 131 20.71 3.24 1.02
CA THR A 131 20.00 2.54 -0.06
C THR A 131 20.71 2.81 -1.37
N VAL A 132 20.99 1.75 -2.15
CA VAL A 132 21.47 1.90 -3.51
C VAL A 132 20.27 2.14 -4.41
N LEU A 133 20.22 3.30 -5.03
CA LEU A 133 19.21 3.70 -6.01
C LEU A 133 19.81 3.63 -7.43
N GLU A 134 18.95 3.41 -8.41
CA GLU A 134 19.25 3.58 -9.84
C GLU A 134 18.52 4.81 -10.37
N ASP A 135 19.24 5.69 -11.03
CA ASP A 135 18.65 6.73 -11.88
C ASP A 135 18.17 6.07 -13.19
N LEU A 136 16.88 6.06 -13.43
CA LEU A 136 16.24 5.36 -14.56
C LEU A 136 16.51 6.02 -15.92
N ARG A 137 16.99 7.28 -15.95
CA ARG A 137 17.35 7.98 -17.19
C ARG A 137 18.74 7.59 -17.65
N THR A 138 19.67 7.44 -16.70
CA THR A 138 21.09 7.24 -17.00
C THR A 138 21.57 5.82 -16.75
N GLY A 139 20.80 5.02 -15.97
CA GLY A 139 21.22 3.72 -15.47
C GLY A 139 22.31 3.78 -14.40
N GLN A 140 22.68 4.98 -13.94
CA GLN A 140 23.71 5.14 -12.93
C GLN A 140 23.18 4.72 -11.56
N ARG A 141 24.08 4.11 -10.76
CA ARG A 141 23.81 3.78 -9.37
C ARG A 141 24.30 4.90 -8.49
N LEU A 142 23.47 5.28 -7.51
CA LEU A 142 23.82 6.24 -6.49
C LEU A 142 23.53 5.65 -5.12
N GLU A 143 24.39 5.89 -4.16
CA GLU A 143 24.18 5.49 -2.78
C GLU A 143 23.57 6.67 -2.02
N PHE A 144 22.38 6.44 -1.44
CA PHE A 144 21.63 7.44 -0.69
C PHE A 144 21.63 7.07 0.78
N GLU A 145 22.16 7.95 1.62
CA GLU A 145 22.21 7.75 3.06
C GLU A 145 20.83 7.89 3.70
N ASN A 146 20.42 6.89 4.47
CA ASN A 146 19.15 6.89 5.20
C ASN A 146 19.27 6.04 6.47
N ASP A 147 18.50 6.38 7.50
CA ASP A 147 18.38 5.60 8.72
C ASP A 147 17.21 4.61 8.64
N PHE A 148 16.14 4.98 7.91
CA PHE A 148 14.97 4.15 7.69
C PHE A 148 14.48 4.23 6.24
N VAL A 149 13.79 3.18 5.81
CA VAL A 149 13.12 3.11 4.52
C VAL A 149 11.64 2.75 4.73
N LEU A 150 10.75 3.49 4.08
CA LEU A 150 9.32 3.19 4.03
C LEU A 150 8.89 2.91 2.59
N LEU A 151 8.55 1.66 2.31
CA LEU A 151 8.13 1.20 0.99
C LEU A 151 6.63 1.37 0.83
N GLN A 152 6.22 2.39 0.09
CA GLN A 152 4.83 2.68 -0.25
C GLN A 152 4.55 2.32 -1.71
N THR A 153 4.84 1.06 -2.04
CA THR A 153 4.82 0.52 -3.41
C THR A 153 3.46 -0.07 -3.81
N GLY A 154 2.50 0.01 -2.91
CA GLY A 154 1.15 -0.54 -3.06
C GLY A 154 0.99 -1.89 -2.37
N TYR A 155 -0.22 -2.44 -2.48
CA TYR A 155 -0.62 -3.68 -1.82
C TYR A 155 -1.26 -4.65 -2.80
N VAL A 156 -1.35 -5.91 -2.40
CA VAL A 156 -2.10 -6.96 -3.08
C VAL A 156 -3.24 -7.39 -2.16
N ALA A 157 -4.46 -7.36 -2.67
CA ALA A 157 -5.62 -7.81 -1.92
C ALA A 157 -5.59 -9.32 -1.67
N ASP A 158 -5.99 -9.75 -0.47
CA ASP A 158 -6.23 -11.17 -0.20
C ASP A 158 -7.58 -11.60 -0.80
N CYS A 159 -7.51 -12.32 -1.90
CA CYS A 159 -8.68 -12.83 -2.59
C CYS A 159 -9.16 -14.21 -2.08
N THR A 160 -8.51 -14.78 -1.07
CA THR A 160 -8.76 -16.15 -0.59
C THR A 160 -10.21 -16.36 -0.17
N LEU A 161 -10.82 -15.38 0.50
CA LEU A 161 -12.23 -15.47 0.92
C LEU A 161 -13.19 -15.42 -0.28
N PHE A 162 -12.89 -14.58 -1.28
CA PHE A 162 -13.67 -14.51 -2.51
C PHE A 162 -13.63 -15.84 -3.26
N GLU A 163 -12.44 -16.43 -3.42
CA GLU A 163 -12.25 -17.71 -4.10
C GLU A 163 -12.97 -18.86 -3.37
N LYS A 164 -12.82 -18.94 -2.06
CA LYS A 164 -13.52 -19.95 -1.23
C LYS A 164 -15.04 -19.81 -1.30
N ALA A 165 -15.53 -18.59 -1.44
CA ALA A 165 -16.94 -18.30 -1.58
C ALA A 165 -17.50 -18.53 -2.99
N GLY A 166 -16.64 -18.83 -3.98
CA GLY A 166 -17.04 -19.02 -5.38
C GLY A 166 -17.30 -17.71 -6.13
N VAL A 167 -16.81 -16.59 -5.60
CA VAL A 167 -16.92 -15.28 -6.25
C VAL A 167 -15.94 -15.22 -7.42
N ARG A 168 -16.41 -14.81 -8.59
CA ARG A 168 -15.56 -14.59 -9.76
C ARG A 168 -14.74 -13.33 -9.59
N LEU A 169 -13.45 -13.43 -9.93
CA LEU A 169 -12.51 -12.32 -9.91
C LEU A 169 -12.19 -11.89 -11.34
N LEU A 170 -12.29 -10.59 -11.61
CA LEU A 170 -12.17 -10.01 -12.93
C LEU A 170 -10.88 -9.19 -13.07
N GLY A 171 -10.31 -9.22 -14.25
CA GLY A 171 -9.17 -8.40 -14.64
C GLY A 171 -7.86 -8.72 -13.89
N PRO A 172 -6.79 -8.01 -14.21
CA PRO A 172 -5.49 -8.18 -13.57
C PRO A 172 -5.48 -7.73 -12.09
N GLU A 173 -6.39 -6.82 -11.72
CA GLU A 173 -6.60 -6.36 -10.34
C GLU A 173 -7.31 -7.38 -9.48
N ARG A 174 -7.87 -8.45 -10.10
CA ARG A 174 -8.66 -9.48 -9.42
C ARG A 174 -9.83 -8.91 -8.63
N SER A 175 -10.53 -7.92 -9.18
CA SER A 175 -11.72 -7.33 -8.58
C SER A 175 -12.87 -8.34 -8.55
N PRO A 176 -13.63 -8.44 -7.45
CA PRO A 176 -14.79 -9.33 -7.40
C PRO A 176 -15.86 -8.86 -8.41
N GLU A 177 -16.50 -9.81 -9.09
CA GLU A 177 -17.68 -9.52 -9.89
C GLU A 177 -18.87 -9.23 -8.98
N TYR A 178 -19.51 -8.07 -9.14
CA TYR A 178 -20.69 -7.69 -8.37
C TYR A 178 -21.61 -6.75 -9.16
N ASN A 179 -22.85 -6.68 -8.74
CA ASN A 179 -23.81 -5.70 -9.23
C ASN A 179 -23.58 -4.36 -8.50
N PRO A 180 -23.30 -3.25 -9.20
CA PRO A 180 -22.97 -1.97 -8.56
C PRO A 180 -24.15 -1.33 -7.81
N ASP A 181 -25.39 -1.68 -8.14
CA ASP A 181 -26.57 -1.12 -7.47
C ASP A 181 -26.88 -1.84 -6.15
N THR A 182 -26.58 -3.14 -6.07
CA THR A 182 -26.91 -3.97 -4.89
C THR A 182 -25.69 -4.37 -4.10
N MET A 183 -24.49 -4.27 -4.66
CA MET A 183 -23.22 -4.79 -4.14
C MET A 183 -23.19 -6.33 -4.01
N GLU A 184 -24.18 -7.03 -4.55
CA GLU A 184 -24.25 -8.48 -4.54
C GLU A 184 -23.32 -9.07 -5.61
N THR A 185 -22.54 -10.08 -5.23
CA THR A 185 -21.61 -10.76 -6.14
C THR A 185 -22.35 -11.73 -7.09
N ASN A 186 -21.61 -12.43 -7.95
CA ASN A 186 -22.17 -13.53 -8.74
C ASN A 186 -22.70 -14.71 -7.89
N VAL A 187 -22.42 -14.73 -6.59
CA VAL A 187 -22.93 -15.73 -5.65
C VAL A 187 -24.07 -15.11 -4.85
N PRO A 188 -25.34 -15.55 -5.04
CA PRO A 188 -26.49 -14.97 -4.34
C PRO A 188 -26.31 -15.00 -2.83
N GLY A 189 -26.58 -13.88 -2.14
CA GLY A 189 -26.42 -13.72 -0.70
C GLY A 189 -25.00 -13.34 -0.24
N ILE A 190 -24.02 -13.23 -1.16
CA ILE A 190 -22.68 -12.72 -0.85
C ILE A 190 -22.53 -11.32 -1.46
N TYR A 191 -22.18 -10.37 -0.61
CA TYR A 191 -22.02 -8.95 -0.95
C TYR A 191 -20.57 -8.52 -0.73
N VAL A 192 -20.14 -7.48 -1.42
CA VAL A 192 -18.84 -6.86 -1.24
C VAL A 192 -19.00 -5.41 -0.78
N ALA A 193 -18.09 -4.92 0.06
CA ALA A 193 -18.08 -3.54 0.52
C ALA A 193 -16.66 -3.01 0.76
N GLY A 194 -16.50 -1.67 0.71
CA GLY A 194 -15.22 -1.02 0.93
C GLY A 194 -14.22 -1.23 -0.20
N THR A 195 -12.92 -1.12 0.10
CA THR A 195 -11.84 -1.24 -0.89
C THR A 195 -11.70 -2.64 -1.47
N SER A 196 -12.22 -3.67 -0.79
CA SER A 196 -12.31 -5.04 -1.32
C SER A 196 -13.03 -5.12 -2.69
N ALA A 197 -13.96 -4.18 -2.98
CA ALA A 197 -14.68 -4.13 -4.25
C ALA A 197 -13.77 -3.75 -5.44
N ALA A 198 -12.67 -3.05 -5.19
CA ALA A 198 -11.75 -2.58 -6.22
C ALA A 198 -10.67 -3.61 -6.63
N GLY A 199 -10.46 -4.64 -5.81
CA GLY A 199 -9.35 -5.56 -5.97
C GLY A 199 -7.99 -4.93 -5.65
N THR A 200 -6.93 -5.46 -6.23
CA THR A 200 -5.55 -4.95 -6.06
C THR A 200 -5.37 -3.58 -6.72
N GLN A 201 -4.84 -2.58 -6.01
CA GLN A 201 -4.61 -1.21 -6.48
C GLN A 201 -3.11 -0.86 -6.65
#